data_61e30645704578bc248fc48e2debf4b1
#
_entry.id   61e30645704578bc248fc48e2debf4b1
#
_cell.length_a   1.000
_cell.length_b   1.000
_cell.length_c   1.000
_cell.angle_alpha   90.00
_cell.angle_beta   90.00
_cell.angle_gamma   90.00
#
_symmetry.space_group_name_H-M   'P 1'
#
loop_
_entity.id
_entity.type
_entity.pdbx_description
1 polymer ?
#
loop_
_entity_poly.entity_id
_entity_poly.type
_entity_poly.pdbx_seq_one_letter_code
_entity_poly.pdbx_strand_id
1 'polypeptide(L)'
;LKEKKIDSSLKWNFAEIINVKESEIVFQILKEKKQGLIKADNLKWAINKTIFDSFKINDIIFVHKNLNGKWELKQYPKVNGAIVAIDPFSGKVKALAGGFNFKSSEFNRATQAKRQPGSAFKPFVYAAALENNFSPNSIILDAPFIAEQGVGLKNWKPENYGKKFYGPSTLRKGI
;
A
#
# COMPACT_ATOMS: atom_id res chain seq x y z
N LEU A 1 -1.39 0.42 -30.33
CA LEU A 1 -1.73 0.08 -28.94
C LEU A 1 -2.54 -1.20 -28.96
N LYS A 2 -1.93 -2.35 -28.55
CA LYS A 2 -2.68 -3.58 -28.30
C LYS A 2 -3.80 -3.26 -27.34
N GLU A 3 -5.04 -3.57 -27.70
CA GLU A 3 -6.24 -3.35 -26.89
C GLU A 3 -6.06 -3.87 -25.45
N LYS A 4 -5.64 -2.99 -24.55
CA LYS A 4 -5.72 -3.29 -23.11
C LYS A 4 -7.21 -3.25 -22.74
N LYS A 5 -7.85 -4.40 -22.67
CA LYS A 5 -9.21 -4.50 -22.16
C LYS A 5 -9.21 -4.07 -20.69
N ILE A 6 -9.98 -3.03 -20.38
CA ILE A 6 -10.25 -2.67 -18.97
C ILE A 6 -11.01 -3.82 -18.33
N ASP A 7 -10.62 -4.17 -17.10
CA ASP A 7 -11.42 -5.10 -16.29
C ASP A 7 -12.79 -4.46 -16.00
N SER A 8 -13.84 -5.12 -16.45
CA SER A 8 -15.23 -4.64 -16.30
C SER A 8 -15.62 -4.41 -14.83
N SER A 9 -14.98 -5.08 -13.88
CA SER A 9 -15.21 -4.88 -12.44
C SER A 9 -14.80 -3.50 -11.94
N LEU A 10 -13.85 -2.83 -12.63
CA LEU A 10 -13.35 -1.52 -12.23
C LEU A 10 -14.29 -0.37 -12.62
N LYS A 11 -15.25 -0.61 -13.53
CA LYS A 11 -16.17 0.40 -14.08
C LYS A 11 -15.44 1.64 -14.63
N TRP A 12 -14.22 1.46 -15.14
CA TRP A 12 -13.43 2.53 -15.76
C TRP A 12 -13.74 2.63 -17.25
N ASN A 13 -13.54 3.82 -17.80
CA ASN A 13 -13.69 4.09 -19.22
C ASN A 13 -12.36 4.60 -19.80
N PHE A 14 -12.07 4.23 -21.05
CA PHE A 14 -11.06 4.93 -21.84
C PHE A 14 -11.62 6.28 -22.29
N ALA A 15 -10.83 7.32 -22.11
CA ALA A 15 -11.16 8.66 -22.55
C ALA A 15 -9.94 9.32 -23.18
N GLU A 16 -10.19 10.16 -24.18
CA GLU A 16 -9.20 10.97 -24.86
C GLU A 16 -9.26 12.41 -24.35
N ILE A 17 -8.14 12.99 -24.01
CA ILE A 17 -8.07 14.39 -23.60
C ILE A 17 -8.26 15.27 -24.86
N ILE A 18 -9.29 16.10 -24.84
CA ILE A 18 -9.63 17.02 -25.94
C ILE A 18 -9.25 18.46 -25.64
N ASN A 19 -9.04 18.82 -24.37
CA ASN A 19 -8.56 20.15 -23.99
C ASN A 19 -7.85 20.08 -22.62
N VAL A 20 -6.79 20.89 -22.44
CA VAL A 20 -6.04 21.05 -21.19
C VAL A 20 -6.04 22.52 -20.83
N LYS A 21 -6.50 22.85 -19.61
CA LYS A 21 -6.49 24.21 -19.04
C LYS A 21 -5.74 24.19 -17.71
N GLU A 22 -5.36 25.34 -17.18
CA GLU A 22 -4.67 25.44 -15.90
C GLU A 22 -5.46 24.82 -14.72
N SER A 23 -6.80 24.90 -14.76
CA SER A 23 -7.68 24.47 -13.68
C SER A 23 -8.35 23.11 -13.89
N GLU A 24 -8.27 22.55 -15.11
CA GLU A 24 -9.01 21.33 -15.48
C GLU A 24 -8.49 20.68 -16.75
N ILE A 25 -8.77 19.38 -16.91
CA ILE A 25 -8.72 18.71 -18.21
C ILE A 25 -10.13 18.38 -18.69
N VAL A 26 -10.38 18.53 -19.98
CA VAL A 26 -11.62 18.10 -20.64
C VAL A 26 -11.31 16.88 -21.50
N PHE A 27 -12.13 15.87 -21.40
CA PHE A 27 -11.96 14.61 -22.11
C PHE A 27 -13.24 14.13 -22.77
N GLN A 28 -13.11 13.21 -23.73
CA GLN A 28 -14.21 12.50 -24.36
C GLN A 28 -14.07 10.99 -24.14
N ILE A 29 -15.11 10.34 -23.61
CA ILE A 29 -15.16 8.88 -23.48
C ILE A 29 -15.18 8.26 -24.89
N LEU A 30 -14.22 7.37 -25.17
CA LEU A 30 -14.07 6.81 -26.52
C LEU A 30 -15.30 6.02 -26.98
N LYS A 31 -15.90 5.22 -26.09
CA LYS A 31 -17.04 4.36 -26.41
C LYS A 31 -18.34 5.14 -26.58
N GLU A 32 -18.65 6.03 -25.66
CA GLU A 32 -19.95 6.73 -25.58
C GLU A 32 -19.94 8.09 -26.29
N LYS A 33 -18.75 8.59 -26.70
CA LYS A 33 -18.55 9.93 -27.23
C LYS A 33 -19.03 11.07 -26.31
N LYS A 34 -19.25 10.74 -25.02
CA LYS A 34 -19.67 11.69 -24.00
C LYS A 34 -18.49 12.45 -23.46
N GLN A 35 -18.63 13.76 -23.28
CA GLN A 35 -17.59 14.60 -22.69
C GLN A 35 -17.72 14.67 -21.16
N GLY A 36 -16.58 14.89 -20.51
CA GLY A 36 -16.46 15.13 -19.08
C GLY A 36 -15.28 16.03 -18.79
N LEU A 37 -15.19 16.48 -17.55
CA LEU A 37 -14.06 17.26 -17.06
C LEU A 37 -13.57 16.74 -15.70
N ILE A 38 -12.28 16.95 -15.43
CA ILE A 38 -11.66 16.70 -14.13
C ILE A 38 -10.91 17.95 -13.72
N LYS A 39 -11.25 18.50 -12.54
CA LYS A 39 -10.60 19.70 -12.00
C LYS A 39 -9.18 19.40 -11.52
N ALA A 40 -8.29 20.37 -11.58
CA ALA A 40 -6.88 20.26 -11.18
C ALA A 40 -6.72 19.71 -9.75
N ASP A 41 -7.59 20.07 -8.82
CA ASP A 41 -7.56 19.56 -7.44
C ASP A 41 -7.67 18.03 -7.37
N ASN A 42 -8.40 17.41 -8.28
CA ASN A 42 -8.54 15.95 -8.38
C ASN A 42 -7.42 15.27 -9.18
N LEU A 43 -6.49 16.06 -9.73
CA LEU A 43 -5.36 15.60 -10.53
C LEU A 43 -4.02 15.72 -9.79
N LYS A 44 -3.97 16.33 -8.59
CA LYS A 44 -2.73 16.62 -7.84
C LYS A 44 -1.79 15.42 -7.70
N TRP A 45 -2.32 14.23 -7.52
CA TRP A 45 -1.53 12.99 -7.41
C TRP A 45 -0.83 12.57 -8.71
N ALA A 46 -1.29 13.07 -9.87
CA ALA A 46 -0.77 12.75 -11.20
C ALA A 46 0.00 13.92 -11.83
N ILE A 47 -0.02 15.11 -11.20
CA ILE A 47 0.68 16.30 -11.70
C ILE A 47 2.09 16.33 -11.12
N ASN A 48 3.09 16.42 -11.99
CA ASN A 48 4.50 16.50 -11.57
C ASN A 48 4.92 17.96 -11.29
N LYS A 49 4.77 18.87 -12.26
CA LYS A 49 5.06 20.30 -12.11
C LYS A 49 3.83 21.14 -12.42
N THR A 50 3.34 21.04 -13.64
CA THR A 50 2.12 21.69 -14.09
C THR A 50 1.17 20.69 -14.72
N ILE A 51 -0.08 21.09 -14.93
CA ILE A 51 -1.07 20.27 -15.61
C ILE A 51 -0.66 20.03 -17.07
N PHE A 52 -0.07 21.04 -17.72
CA PHE A 52 0.39 20.98 -19.12
C PHE A 52 1.63 20.09 -19.32
N ASP A 53 2.48 19.94 -18.28
CA ASP A 53 3.62 19.02 -18.33
C ASP A 53 3.18 17.56 -18.21
N SER A 54 2.05 17.33 -17.55
CA SER A 54 1.57 15.99 -17.20
C SER A 54 0.51 15.44 -18.14
N PHE A 55 -0.21 16.32 -18.86
CA PHE A 55 -1.31 15.94 -19.75
C PHE A 55 -1.25 16.70 -21.06
N LYS A 56 -1.48 15.99 -22.16
CA LYS A 56 -1.51 16.55 -23.52
C LYS A 56 -2.82 16.20 -24.20
N ILE A 57 -3.23 17.04 -25.15
CA ILE A 57 -4.33 16.74 -26.07
C ILE A 57 -4.01 15.43 -26.80
N ASN A 58 -5.01 14.58 -27.00
CA ASN A 58 -4.95 13.22 -27.54
C ASN A 58 -4.34 12.16 -26.61
N ASP A 59 -3.98 12.50 -25.36
CA ASP A 59 -3.63 11.47 -24.39
C ASP A 59 -4.84 10.60 -24.05
N ILE A 60 -4.61 9.28 -23.97
CA ILE A 60 -5.62 8.31 -23.57
C ILE A 60 -5.47 8.03 -22.07
N ILE A 61 -6.53 8.31 -21.34
CA ILE A 61 -6.59 8.18 -19.89
C ILE A 61 -7.70 7.23 -19.45
N PHE A 62 -7.60 6.74 -18.22
CA PHE A 62 -8.70 6.02 -17.55
C PHE A 62 -9.49 7.00 -16.70
N VAL A 63 -10.81 7.01 -16.88
CA VAL A 63 -11.72 7.83 -16.08
C VAL A 63 -12.80 6.97 -15.43
N HIS A 64 -13.23 7.38 -14.24
CA HIS A 64 -14.31 6.75 -13.50
C HIS A 64 -15.22 7.83 -12.92
N LYS A 65 -16.53 7.59 -12.96
CA LYS A 65 -17.50 8.46 -12.33
C LYS A 65 -17.80 7.93 -10.93
N ASN A 66 -17.46 8.69 -9.89
CA ASN A 66 -17.68 8.29 -8.51
C ASN A 66 -19.17 8.35 -8.12
N LEU A 67 -19.50 7.90 -6.91
CA LEU A 67 -20.88 7.87 -6.39
C LEU A 67 -21.53 9.26 -6.33
N ASN A 68 -20.74 10.32 -6.19
CA ASN A 68 -21.21 11.71 -6.19
C ASN A 68 -21.34 12.30 -7.60
N GLY A 69 -21.22 11.49 -8.64
CA GLY A 69 -21.31 11.91 -10.02
C GLY A 69 -20.13 12.68 -10.57
N LYS A 70 -19.02 12.82 -9.81
CA LYS A 70 -17.79 13.50 -10.25
C LYS A 70 -16.87 12.55 -11.00
N TRP A 71 -16.21 13.06 -12.03
CA TRP A 71 -15.20 12.32 -12.77
C TRP A 71 -13.86 12.33 -12.05
N GLU A 72 -13.19 11.19 -12.04
CA GLU A 72 -11.88 10.96 -11.43
C GLU A 72 -10.95 10.31 -12.45
N LEU A 73 -9.69 10.76 -12.48
CA LEU A 73 -8.62 10.09 -13.18
C LEU A 73 -8.27 8.78 -12.45
N LYS A 74 -8.03 7.73 -13.21
CA LYS A 74 -7.62 6.43 -12.66
C LYS A 74 -6.33 5.95 -13.34
N GLN A 75 -5.58 5.15 -12.61
CA GLN A 75 -4.37 4.49 -13.09
C GLN A 75 -4.24 3.11 -12.46
N TYR A 76 -3.76 2.12 -13.23
CA TYR A 76 -3.38 0.85 -12.64
C TYR A 76 -2.19 1.05 -11.70
N PRO A 77 -2.27 0.54 -10.47
CA PRO A 77 -1.18 0.69 -9.51
C PRO A 77 0.06 -0.08 -9.98
N LYS A 78 1.23 0.52 -9.83
CA LYS A 78 2.52 -0.14 -10.09
C LYS A 78 2.89 -1.11 -8.97
N VAL A 79 2.43 -0.83 -7.75
CA VAL A 79 2.63 -1.66 -6.57
C VAL A 79 1.30 -2.23 -6.11
N ASN A 80 1.34 -3.41 -5.50
CA ASN A 80 0.18 -4.06 -4.92
C ASN A 80 0.43 -4.32 -3.43
N GLY A 81 -0.64 -4.25 -2.67
CA GLY A 81 -0.68 -4.62 -1.26
C GLY A 81 -1.75 -5.66 -0.99
N ALA A 82 -1.84 -6.08 0.26
CA ALA A 82 -2.91 -6.94 0.75
C ALA A 82 -3.44 -6.40 2.07
N ILE A 83 -4.68 -6.75 2.38
CA ILE A 83 -5.32 -6.46 3.65
C ILE A 83 -6.09 -7.68 4.13
N VAL A 84 -6.04 -7.92 5.43
CA VAL A 84 -6.85 -8.93 6.12
C VAL A 84 -7.51 -8.26 7.32
N ALA A 85 -8.82 -8.36 7.41
CA ALA A 85 -9.58 -7.93 8.58
C ALA A 85 -10.00 -9.15 9.38
N ILE A 86 -9.63 -9.19 10.66
CA ILE A 86 -9.86 -10.31 11.57
C ILE A 86 -10.67 -9.81 12.76
N ASP A 87 -11.68 -10.57 13.15
CA ASP A 87 -12.41 -10.35 14.38
C ASP A 87 -11.50 -10.70 15.58
N PRO A 88 -11.19 -9.74 16.47
CA PRO A 88 -10.23 -9.96 17.54
C PRO A 88 -10.72 -10.95 18.60
N PHE A 89 -12.02 -11.16 18.74
CA PHE A 89 -12.60 -12.05 19.74
C PHE A 89 -12.70 -13.50 19.25
N SER A 90 -13.07 -13.71 18.02
CA SER A 90 -13.27 -15.05 17.46
C SER A 90 -12.12 -15.54 16.56
N GLY A 91 -11.17 -14.66 16.19
CA GLY A 91 -10.10 -14.95 15.24
C GLY A 91 -10.61 -15.16 13.79
N LYS A 92 -11.90 -14.97 13.52
CA LYS A 92 -12.48 -15.19 12.20
C LYS A 92 -12.08 -14.09 11.22
N VAL A 93 -11.63 -14.47 10.02
CA VAL A 93 -11.39 -13.54 8.93
C VAL A 93 -12.72 -13.00 8.41
N LYS A 94 -12.92 -11.70 8.50
CA LYS A 94 -14.12 -10.98 8.02
C LYS A 94 -13.97 -10.48 6.60
N ALA A 95 -12.76 -10.08 6.21
CA ALA A 95 -12.45 -9.67 4.85
C ALA A 95 -10.98 -9.96 4.53
N LEU A 96 -10.72 -10.26 3.25
CA LEU A 96 -9.38 -10.49 2.73
C LEU A 96 -9.30 -9.97 1.30
N ALA A 97 -8.31 -9.14 1.03
CA ALA A 97 -7.95 -8.71 -0.32
C ALA A 97 -6.45 -8.90 -0.54
N GLY A 98 -6.07 -9.75 -1.48
CA GLY A 98 -4.68 -10.13 -1.76
C GLY A 98 -3.97 -9.29 -2.82
N GLY A 99 -4.64 -8.29 -3.39
CA GLY A 99 -4.11 -7.43 -4.45
C GLY A 99 -5.15 -6.47 -4.98
N PHE A 100 -4.79 -5.69 -5.99
CA PHE A 100 -5.67 -4.68 -6.59
C PHE A 100 -6.87 -5.32 -7.30
N ASN A 101 -6.63 -6.29 -8.19
CA ASN A 101 -7.68 -7.13 -8.75
C ASN A 101 -7.10 -8.47 -9.24
N PHE A 102 -7.98 -9.48 -9.33
CA PHE A 102 -7.63 -10.84 -9.70
C PHE A 102 -7.11 -10.96 -11.15
N LYS A 103 -7.74 -10.25 -12.10
CA LYS A 103 -7.33 -10.31 -13.52
C LYS A 103 -5.96 -9.71 -13.79
N SER A 104 -5.51 -8.75 -12.96
CA SER A 104 -4.18 -8.17 -13.06
C SER A 104 -3.12 -9.08 -12.45
N SER A 105 -3.46 -9.79 -11.37
CA SER A 105 -2.57 -10.70 -10.66
C SER A 105 -3.38 -11.66 -9.79
N GLU A 106 -3.28 -12.94 -10.09
CA GLU A 106 -3.90 -14.01 -9.30
C GLU A 106 -3.16 -14.27 -7.99
N PHE A 107 -1.93 -13.75 -7.87
CA PHE A 107 -1.11 -13.92 -6.68
C PHE A 107 -1.72 -13.20 -5.47
N ASN A 108 -2.18 -14.00 -4.49
CA ASN A 108 -2.74 -13.51 -3.24
C ASN A 108 -1.62 -13.15 -2.24
N ARG A 109 -1.35 -11.87 -2.08
CA ARG A 109 -0.27 -11.37 -1.23
C ARG A 109 -0.53 -11.54 0.26
N ALA A 110 -1.79 -11.74 0.65
CA ALA A 110 -2.13 -12.00 2.05
C ALA A 110 -1.74 -13.42 2.49
N THR A 111 -1.82 -14.40 1.57
CA THR A 111 -1.63 -15.82 1.91
C THR A 111 -0.40 -16.45 1.26
N GLN A 112 0.08 -15.90 0.15
CA GLN A 112 1.17 -16.50 -0.63
C GLN A 112 2.49 -15.71 -0.56
N ALA A 113 2.45 -14.40 -0.24
CA ALA A 113 3.65 -13.60 -0.14
C ALA A 113 4.45 -13.94 1.12
N LYS A 114 5.67 -14.43 0.92
CA LYS A 114 6.64 -14.63 2.01
C LYS A 114 7.38 -13.32 2.25
N ARG A 115 7.04 -12.62 3.31
CA ARG A 115 7.63 -11.33 3.67
C ARG A 115 8.19 -11.39 5.08
N GLN A 116 9.29 -10.66 5.31
CA GLN A 116 9.84 -10.47 6.65
C GLN A 116 8.83 -9.66 7.48
N PRO A 117 8.36 -10.20 8.63
CA PRO A 117 7.31 -9.54 9.41
C PRO A 117 7.80 -8.26 10.10
N GLY A 118 9.09 -8.12 10.35
CA GLY A 118 9.64 -6.98 11.09
C GLY A 118 8.97 -6.84 12.46
N SER A 119 8.66 -5.62 12.87
CA SER A 119 8.03 -5.33 14.16
C SER A 119 6.62 -5.92 14.33
N ALA A 120 5.97 -6.37 13.26
CA ALA A 120 4.69 -7.08 13.38
C ALA A 120 4.82 -8.43 14.11
N PHE A 121 6.04 -8.95 14.28
CA PHE A 121 6.32 -10.16 15.07
C PHE A 121 6.41 -9.90 16.58
N LYS A 122 6.61 -8.65 17.00
CA LYS A 122 6.74 -8.30 18.43
C LYS A 122 5.61 -8.82 19.32
N PRO A 123 4.32 -8.71 18.96
CA PRO A 123 3.24 -9.22 19.81
C PRO A 123 3.41 -10.68 20.21
N PHE A 124 3.91 -11.53 19.33
CA PHE A 124 4.16 -12.96 19.62
C PHE A 124 5.32 -13.13 20.62
N VAL A 125 6.40 -12.35 20.46
CA VAL A 125 7.54 -12.39 21.40
C VAL A 125 7.11 -11.92 22.80
N TYR A 126 6.31 -10.85 22.86
CA TYR A 126 5.83 -10.32 24.14
C TYR A 126 4.81 -11.24 24.81
N ALA A 127 3.91 -11.86 24.03
CA ALA A 127 3.00 -12.86 24.55
C ALA A 127 3.76 -14.04 25.17
N ALA A 128 4.75 -14.58 24.46
CA ALA A 128 5.60 -15.64 24.98
C ALA A 128 6.37 -15.21 26.25
N ALA A 129 6.85 -13.97 26.32
CA ALA A 129 7.50 -13.45 27.52
C ALA A 129 6.54 -13.42 28.72
N LEU A 130 5.30 -12.94 28.54
CA LEU A 130 4.29 -12.90 29.59
C LEU A 130 3.90 -14.31 30.06
N GLU A 131 3.81 -15.29 29.17
CA GLU A 131 3.57 -16.70 29.51
C GLU A 131 4.72 -17.33 30.31
N ASN A 132 5.96 -16.79 30.17
CA ASN A 132 7.16 -17.23 30.88
C ASN A 132 7.50 -16.33 32.08
N ASN A 133 6.49 -15.84 32.80
CA ASN A 133 6.59 -15.08 34.04
C ASN A 133 7.25 -13.69 33.93
N PHE A 134 7.43 -13.17 32.74
CA PHE A 134 7.74 -11.74 32.58
C PHE A 134 6.47 -10.92 32.85
N SER A 135 6.66 -9.70 33.33
CA SER A 135 5.60 -8.72 33.50
C SER A 135 5.90 -7.50 32.63
N PRO A 136 4.92 -6.62 32.37
CA PRO A 136 5.18 -5.36 31.66
C PRO A 136 6.25 -4.49 32.30
N ASN A 137 6.50 -4.66 33.62
CA ASN A 137 7.51 -3.93 34.39
C ASN A 137 8.85 -4.68 34.52
N SER A 138 8.94 -5.92 34.02
CA SER A 138 10.21 -6.66 34.02
C SER A 138 11.28 -5.87 33.27
N ILE A 139 12.45 -5.76 33.88
CA ILE A 139 13.59 -5.07 33.31
C ILE A 139 14.32 -6.00 32.33
N ILE A 140 14.54 -5.54 31.15
CA ILE A 140 15.37 -6.15 30.11
C ILE A 140 16.49 -5.18 29.73
N LEU A 141 17.63 -5.73 29.33
CA LEU A 141 18.79 -4.92 28.92
C LEU A 141 18.74 -4.66 27.40
N ASP A 142 18.50 -3.42 27.03
CA ASP A 142 18.63 -2.93 25.66
C ASP A 142 20.09 -2.50 25.44
N ALA A 143 20.91 -3.41 24.91
CA ALA A 143 22.34 -3.24 24.70
C ALA A 143 22.77 -3.86 23.36
N PRO A 144 23.96 -3.50 22.84
CA PRO A 144 24.52 -4.16 21.67
C PRO A 144 24.60 -5.67 21.86
N PHE A 145 24.08 -6.40 20.89
CA PHE A 145 24.09 -7.85 20.86
C PHE A 145 24.73 -8.36 19.57
N ILE A 146 25.53 -9.39 19.67
CA ILE A 146 26.18 -10.04 18.54
C ILE A 146 25.85 -11.53 18.60
N ALA A 147 25.22 -12.04 17.54
CA ALA A 147 25.00 -13.46 17.39
C ALA A 147 25.82 -14.03 16.23
N GLU A 148 26.53 -15.10 16.51
CA GLU A 148 27.20 -15.90 15.49
C GLU A 148 26.16 -16.72 14.73
N GLN A 149 26.15 -16.62 13.41
CA GLN A 149 25.17 -17.30 12.54
C GLN A 149 25.67 -18.63 11.96
N GLY A 150 26.91 -19.04 12.31
CA GLY A 150 27.55 -20.26 11.82
C GLY A 150 28.71 -19.99 10.86
N VAL A 151 29.38 -21.08 10.47
CA VAL A 151 30.60 -21.02 9.66
C VAL A 151 30.29 -20.40 8.28
N GLY A 152 31.03 -19.36 7.92
CA GLY A 152 30.93 -18.67 6.64
C GLY A 152 29.84 -17.58 6.56
N LEU A 153 29.03 -17.40 7.61
CA LEU A 153 28.05 -16.34 7.70
C LEU A 153 28.57 -15.15 8.51
N LYS A 154 28.14 -13.95 8.15
CA LYS A 154 28.47 -12.73 8.92
C LYS A 154 27.73 -12.75 10.24
N ASN A 155 28.41 -12.29 11.31
CA ASN A 155 27.76 -12.10 12.60
C ASN A 155 26.55 -11.16 12.47
N TRP A 156 25.45 -11.54 13.09
CA TRP A 156 24.24 -10.71 13.16
C TRP A 156 24.37 -9.70 14.31
N LYS A 157 24.30 -8.42 13.97
CA LYS A 157 24.39 -7.29 14.89
C LYS A 157 23.15 -6.43 14.74
N PRO A 158 22.05 -6.75 15.42
CA PRO A 158 20.86 -5.94 15.37
C PRO A 158 21.07 -4.58 16.00
N GLU A 159 20.45 -3.56 15.43
CA GLU A 159 20.46 -2.20 15.96
C GLU A 159 19.01 -1.74 16.12
N ASN A 160 18.78 -0.89 17.12
CA ASN A 160 17.50 -0.20 17.24
C ASN A 160 17.30 0.78 16.07
N TYR A 161 16.05 1.01 15.67
CA TYR A 161 15.72 1.96 14.59
C TYR A 161 16.35 3.35 14.82
N GLY A 162 16.35 3.82 16.07
CA GLY A 162 16.96 5.09 16.46
C GLY A 162 18.48 5.07 16.62
N LYS A 163 19.16 3.95 16.30
CA LYS A 163 20.62 3.76 16.44
C LYS A 163 21.18 4.06 17.83
N LYS A 164 20.32 3.94 18.85
CA LYS A 164 20.66 4.18 20.27
C LYS A 164 20.19 3.00 21.09
N PHE A 165 20.98 2.64 22.12
CA PHE A 165 20.61 1.67 23.13
C PHE A 165 20.22 2.42 24.40
N TYR A 166 19.18 1.95 25.07
CA TYR A 166 18.59 2.61 26.23
C TYR A 166 18.99 2.00 27.57
N GLY A 167 19.81 0.93 27.53
CA GLY A 167 20.23 0.21 28.74
C GLY A 167 19.07 -0.53 29.41
N PRO A 168 19.08 -0.68 30.76
CA PRO A 168 18.00 -1.31 31.48
C PRO A 168 16.64 -0.61 31.20
N SER A 169 15.71 -1.33 30.61
CA SER A 169 14.42 -0.79 30.17
C SER A 169 13.31 -1.78 30.51
N THR A 170 12.11 -1.26 30.78
CA THR A 170 10.97 -2.14 31.03
C THR A 170 10.50 -2.82 29.75
N LEU A 171 9.94 -4.03 29.89
CA LEU A 171 9.34 -4.76 28.76
C LEU A 171 8.31 -3.88 28.03
N ARG A 172 7.51 -3.10 28.73
CA ARG A 172 6.55 -2.14 28.18
C ARG A 172 7.18 -1.11 27.26
N LYS A 173 8.39 -0.63 27.57
CA LYS A 173 9.08 0.38 26.74
C LYS A 173 9.60 -0.20 25.42
N GLY A 174 9.80 -1.51 25.33
CA GLY A 174 10.29 -2.19 24.14
C GLY A 174 9.25 -2.37 23.03
N ILE A 175 7.96 -2.21 23.33
CA ILE A 175 6.86 -2.20 22.38
C ILE A 175 6.78 -0.86 21.70
#